data_6b80bda286f8b95e1f3e17e00b33e1e7
#
_entry.id   6b80bda286f8b95e1f3e17e00b33e1e7
#
_cell.length_a   1.000
_cell.length_b   1.000
_cell.length_c   1.000
_cell.angle_alpha   90.00
_cell.angle_beta   90.00
_cell.angle_gamma   90.00
#
_symmetry.space_group_name_H-M   'P 1'
#
loop_
_entity.id
_entity.type
_entity.pdbx_description
1 polymer ?
#
loop_
_entity_poly.entity_id
_entity_poly.type
_entity_poly.pdbx_seq_one_letter_code
_entity_poly.pdbx_strand_id
1 'polypeptide(L)'
;MIKFDRVSKRYPNGKDALRRINFELPAGQLTFLTGHSGAGKSTLLKLIMMIERPTQGQVFVEGQNLNGFSTRQVPFLRRKIGMVHQNHQLLFDRSVFDNVALPLVIAGFARADIGKRVRAALDKVGLLQKEKMNPMQLSGGEQQRVGIARAVVNKPPVLLADEPTGNLDPALSAD
;
A
#
# COMPACT_ATOMS: atom_id res chain seq x y z
N MET A 1 1.03 -14.37 -4.13
CA MET A 1 2.21 -15.00 -3.47
C MET A 1 3.34 -13.98 -3.39
N ILE A 2 3.95 -13.85 -2.20
CA ILE A 2 5.16 -13.04 -1.97
C ILE A 2 6.21 -13.97 -1.38
N LYS A 3 7.46 -13.95 -1.91
CA LYS A 3 8.55 -14.78 -1.41
C LYS A 3 9.82 -13.97 -1.26
N PHE A 4 10.50 -14.17 -0.15
CA PHE A 4 11.85 -13.67 0.14
C PHE A 4 12.80 -14.86 0.22
N ASP A 5 13.85 -14.85 -0.58
CA ASP A 5 14.90 -15.87 -0.57
C ASP A 5 16.23 -15.24 -0.20
N ARG A 6 16.72 -15.52 1.01
CA ARG A 6 17.97 -15.04 1.61
C ARG A 6 18.19 -13.54 1.47
N VAL A 7 17.10 -12.76 1.65
CA VAL A 7 17.11 -11.32 1.45
C VAL A 7 17.84 -10.61 2.58
N SER A 8 18.82 -9.79 2.22
CA SER A 8 19.45 -8.83 3.12
C SER A 8 19.32 -7.42 2.56
N LYS A 9 19.12 -6.46 3.46
CA LYS A 9 19.12 -5.04 3.11
C LYS A 9 20.01 -4.26 4.06
N ARG A 10 21.05 -3.66 3.50
CA ARG A 10 21.93 -2.70 4.17
C ARG A 10 21.74 -1.32 3.54
N TYR A 11 21.53 -0.32 4.36
CA TYR A 11 21.44 1.07 3.92
C TYR A 11 22.84 1.71 3.79
N PRO A 12 22.98 2.81 3.01
CA PRO A 12 24.27 3.49 2.81
C PRO A 12 24.93 3.98 4.11
N ASN A 13 24.14 4.26 5.15
CA ASN A 13 24.63 4.62 6.48
C ASN A 13 25.19 3.43 7.29
N GLY A 14 25.35 2.26 6.65
CA GLY A 14 25.88 1.06 7.27
C GLY A 14 24.90 0.23 8.08
N LYS A 15 23.64 0.71 8.27
CA LYS A 15 22.61 0.00 9.04
C LYS A 15 22.09 -1.22 8.28
N ASP A 16 22.19 -2.41 8.89
CA ASP A 16 21.53 -3.62 8.41
C ASP A 16 20.07 -3.62 8.87
N ALA A 17 19.14 -3.46 7.93
CA ALA A 17 17.71 -3.47 8.21
C ALA A 17 17.11 -4.88 8.11
N LEU A 18 17.64 -5.73 7.23
CA LEU A 18 17.23 -7.12 7.07
C LEU A 18 18.48 -7.99 6.89
N ARG A 19 18.51 -9.19 7.50
CA ARG A 19 19.62 -10.12 7.42
C ARG A 19 19.12 -11.52 7.04
N ARG A 20 19.43 -11.98 5.82
CA ARG A 20 19.12 -13.31 5.28
C ARG A 20 17.70 -13.79 5.55
N ILE A 21 16.71 -12.89 5.35
CA ILE A 21 15.30 -13.19 5.56
C ILE A 21 14.82 -14.20 4.54
N ASN A 22 14.14 -15.27 5.03
CA ASN A 22 13.50 -16.28 4.22
C ASN A 22 12.08 -16.48 4.68
N PHE A 23 11.10 -16.28 3.81
CA PHE A 23 9.71 -16.66 4.02
C PHE A 23 8.95 -16.69 2.70
N GLU A 24 7.79 -17.31 2.72
CA GLU A 24 6.83 -17.32 1.63
C GLU A 24 5.43 -17.09 2.16
N LEU A 25 4.72 -16.15 1.55
CA LEU A 25 3.32 -15.83 1.85
C LEU A 25 2.47 -16.31 0.66
N PRO A 26 1.67 -17.36 0.84
CA PRO A 26 0.75 -17.83 -0.19
C PRO A 26 -0.28 -16.77 -0.59
N ALA A 27 -0.86 -16.91 -1.79
CA ALA A 27 -1.96 -16.06 -2.22
C ALA A 27 -3.22 -16.32 -1.36
N GLY A 28 -4.04 -15.28 -1.15
CA GLY A 28 -5.31 -15.38 -0.43
C GLY A 28 -5.18 -15.46 1.09
N GLN A 29 -4.00 -15.27 1.66
CA GLN A 29 -3.79 -15.24 3.09
C GLN A 29 -3.65 -13.82 3.64
N LEU A 30 -4.22 -13.59 4.83
CA LEU A 30 -3.94 -12.42 5.65
C LEU A 30 -2.75 -12.76 6.58
N THR A 31 -1.72 -11.91 6.54
CA THR A 31 -0.50 -12.11 7.33
C THR A 31 -0.18 -10.85 8.13
N PHE A 32 0.02 -11.01 9.43
CA PHE A 32 0.46 -9.93 10.31
C PHE A 32 1.98 -9.95 10.47
N LEU A 33 2.62 -8.82 10.16
CA LEU A 33 4.03 -8.62 10.38
C LEU A 33 4.25 -7.88 11.71
N THR A 34 4.66 -8.60 12.74
CA THR A 34 4.89 -8.06 14.08
C THR A 34 6.37 -7.86 14.38
N GLY A 35 6.68 -6.99 15.33
CA GLY A 35 8.05 -6.72 15.77
C GLY A 35 8.18 -5.28 16.31
N HIS A 36 9.23 -5.05 17.11
CA HIS A 36 9.52 -3.74 17.69
C HIS A 36 9.81 -2.66 16.63
N SER A 37 9.82 -1.39 17.03
CA SER A 37 10.22 -0.29 16.13
C SER A 37 11.66 -0.52 15.66
N GLY A 38 11.90 -0.31 14.35
CA GLY A 38 13.21 -0.56 13.74
C GLY A 38 13.49 -2.03 13.38
N ALA A 39 12.58 -2.98 13.61
CA ALA A 39 12.74 -4.40 13.24
C ALA A 39 12.82 -4.67 11.73
N GLY A 40 12.62 -3.65 10.89
CA GLY A 40 12.69 -3.78 9.43
C GLY A 40 11.35 -3.96 8.73
N LYS A 41 10.21 -3.86 9.44
CA LYS A 41 8.85 -4.01 8.87
C LYS A 41 8.64 -3.14 7.64
N SER A 42 8.79 -1.83 7.78
CA SER A 42 8.62 -0.89 6.66
C SER A 42 9.67 -1.07 5.55
N THR A 43 10.90 -1.57 5.89
CA THR A 43 11.90 -1.92 4.88
C THR A 43 11.43 -3.09 4.03
N LEU A 44 10.81 -4.09 4.64
CA LEU A 44 10.24 -5.24 3.94
C LEU A 44 9.14 -4.79 2.95
N LEU A 45 8.21 -3.92 3.38
CA LEU A 45 7.20 -3.35 2.51
C LEU A 45 7.81 -2.55 1.35
N LYS A 46 8.85 -1.74 1.61
CA LYS A 46 9.59 -0.99 0.59
C LYS A 46 10.24 -1.88 -0.45
N LEU A 47 10.74 -3.06 -0.07
CA LEU A 47 11.30 -4.03 -1.01
C LEU A 47 10.21 -4.64 -1.90
N ILE A 48 9.04 -4.99 -1.35
CA ILE A 48 7.90 -5.52 -2.12
C ILE A 48 7.43 -4.49 -3.16
N MET A 49 7.38 -3.21 -2.79
CA MET A 49 6.97 -2.11 -3.68
C MET A 49 8.09 -1.63 -4.61
N MET A 50 9.29 -2.19 -4.53
CA MET A 50 10.49 -1.70 -5.23
C MET A 50 10.75 -0.20 -5.02
N ILE A 51 10.48 0.32 -3.84
CA ILE A 51 10.97 1.63 -3.37
C ILE A 51 12.45 1.49 -3.02
N GLU A 52 12.81 0.35 -2.43
CA GLU A 52 14.16 -0.08 -2.15
C GLU A 52 14.47 -1.37 -2.91
N ARG A 53 15.76 -1.66 -3.13
CA ARG A 53 16.22 -2.94 -3.66
C ARG A 53 16.98 -3.71 -2.59
N PRO A 54 16.92 -5.05 -2.58
CA PRO A 54 17.73 -5.85 -1.67
C PRO A 54 19.22 -5.66 -1.99
N THR A 55 20.06 -5.74 -0.96
CA THR A 55 21.52 -5.77 -1.13
C THR A 55 21.98 -7.15 -1.55
N GLN A 56 21.29 -8.20 -1.03
CA GLN A 56 21.52 -9.60 -1.39
C GLN A 56 20.19 -10.36 -1.34
N GLY A 57 20.16 -11.52 -2.00
CA GLY A 57 18.98 -12.38 -2.06
C GLY A 57 17.99 -11.92 -3.13
N GLN A 58 16.80 -12.52 -3.12
CA GLN A 58 15.79 -12.32 -4.16
C GLN A 58 14.40 -12.11 -3.55
N VAL A 59 13.64 -11.18 -4.15
CA VAL A 59 12.25 -10.91 -3.80
C VAL A 59 11.36 -11.28 -4.97
N PHE A 60 10.30 -12.05 -4.70
CA PHE A 60 9.31 -12.43 -5.69
C PHE A 60 7.93 -11.91 -5.28
N VAL A 61 7.20 -11.36 -6.24
CA VAL A 61 5.80 -10.95 -6.08
C VAL A 61 5.01 -11.50 -7.27
N GLU A 62 3.91 -12.19 -6.99
CA GLU A 62 3.09 -12.83 -8.01
C GLU A 62 3.92 -13.69 -8.99
N GLY A 63 4.88 -14.46 -8.45
CA GLY A 63 5.78 -15.33 -9.22
C GLY A 63 6.89 -14.61 -10.00
N GLN A 64 6.93 -13.28 -9.98
CA GLN A 64 7.92 -12.49 -10.71
C GLN A 64 9.11 -12.13 -9.82
N ASN A 65 10.33 -12.43 -10.25
CA ASN A 65 11.55 -12.01 -9.56
C ASN A 65 11.80 -10.52 -9.77
N LEU A 66 11.72 -9.73 -8.70
CA LEU A 66 11.85 -8.28 -8.75
C LEU A 66 13.29 -7.80 -8.99
N ASN A 67 14.30 -8.63 -8.75
CA ASN A 67 15.69 -8.23 -8.90
C ASN A 67 16.05 -7.86 -10.35
N GLY A 68 15.41 -8.53 -11.31
CA GLY A 68 15.58 -8.27 -12.74
C GLY A 68 14.76 -7.10 -13.29
N PHE A 69 13.89 -6.45 -12.48
CA PHE A 69 13.03 -5.39 -12.98
C PHE A 69 13.82 -4.13 -13.31
N SER A 70 13.62 -3.64 -14.53
CA SER A 70 14.04 -2.30 -14.94
C SER A 70 13.16 -1.23 -14.28
N THR A 71 13.64 0.01 -14.23
CA THR A 71 12.86 1.16 -13.72
C THR A 71 11.53 1.34 -14.45
N ARG A 72 11.48 0.99 -15.74
CA ARG A 72 10.26 1.08 -16.56
C ARG A 72 9.18 0.06 -16.17
N GLN A 73 9.57 -1.06 -15.55
CA GLN A 73 8.64 -2.11 -15.12
C GLN A 73 8.03 -1.86 -13.73
N VAL A 74 8.70 -1.06 -12.89
CA VAL A 74 8.26 -0.75 -11.51
C VAL A 74 6.84 -0.17 -11.46
N PRO A 75 6.41 0.78 -12.31
CA PRO A 75 5.04 1.28 -12.29
C PRO A 75 3.97 0.20 -12.55
N PHE A 76 4.27 -0.79 -13.39
CA PHE A 76 3.34 -1.89 -13.65
C PHE A 76 3.20 -2.84 -12.46
N LEU A 77 4.28 -3.09 -11.73
CA LEU A 77 4.23 -3.81 -10.46
C LEU A 77 3.38 -3.05 -9.44
N ARG A 78 3.64 -1.75 -9.24
CA ARG A 78 2.93 -0.94 -8.24
C ARG A 78 1.43 -0.82 -8.51
N ARG A 79 0.97 -0.91 -9.75
CA ARG A 79 -0.46 -0.97 -10.08
C ARG A 79 -1.15 -2.24 -9.55
N LYS A 80 -0.39 -3.31 -9.30
CA LYS A 80 -0.87 -4.57 -8.72
C LYS A 80 -0.83 -4.59 -7.20
N ILE A 81 -0.35 -3.53 -6.57
CA ILE A 81 -0.17 -3.43 -5.12
C ILE A 81 -0.99 -2.25 -4.59
N GLY A 82 -1.96 -2.53 -3.74
CA GLY A 82 -2.62 -1.52 -2.92
C GLY A 82 -1.77 -1.26 -1.68
N MET A 83 -1.58 0.01 -1.32
CA MET A 83 -0.82 0.38 -0.13
C MET A 83 -1.62 1.30 0.76
N VAL A 84 -1.82 0.88 2.01
CA VAL A 84 -2.33 1.72 3.10
C VAL A 84 -1.13 2.23 3.87
N HIS A 85 -0.94 3.55 3.86
CA HIS A 85 0.18 4.22 4.52
C HIS A 85 -0.19 4.68 5.93
N GLN A 86 0.73 4.60 6.87
CA GLN A 86 0.57 5.10 8.24
C GLN A 86 0.14 6.58 8.29
N ASN A 87 0.74 7.43 7.45
CA ASN A 87 0.45 8.87 7.39
C ASN A 87 -0.51 9.23 6.23
N HIS A 88 -1.42 8.35 5.86
CA HIS A 88 -2.45 8.48 4.83
C HIS A 88 -1.92 8.90 3.45
N GLN A 89 -0.94 9.78 3.35
CA GLN A 89 -0.34 10.33 2.13
C GLN A 89 -1.39 10.80 1.11
N LEU A 90 -2.40 11.53 1.60
CA LEU A 90 -3.42 12.11 0.76
C LEU A 90 -2.89 13.37 0.05
N LEU A 91 -3.40 13.60 -1.15
CA LEU A 91 -3.14 14.82 -1.90
C LEU A 91 -4.11 15.90 -1.40
N PHE A 92 -3.61 16.89 -0.68
CA PHE A 92 -4.42 17.94 -0.07
C PHE A 92 -4.85 19.04 -1.07
N ASP A 93 -4.30 19.04 -2.27
CA ASP A 93 -4.70 19.86 -3.40
C ASP A 93 -5.83 19.21 -4.24
N ARG A 94 -6.32 18.05 -3.81
CA ARG A 94 -7.31 17.23 -4.52
C ARG A 94 -8.47 16.89 -3.59
N SER A 95 -9.65 16.66 -4.20
CA SER A 95 -10.81 16.18 -3.46
C SER A 95 -10.63 14.76 -2.93
N VAL A 96 -11.51 14.33 -2.01
CA VAL A 96 -11.61 12.93 -1.55
C VAL A 96 -11.83 12.00 -2.74
N PHE A 97 -12.74 12.37 -3.65
CA PHE A 97 -12.98 11.61 -4.88
C PHE A 97 -11.71 11.44 -5.71
N ASP A 98 -10.97 12.52 -5.96
CA ASP A 98 -9.76 12.48 -6.80
C ASP A 98 -8.65 11.66 -6.16
N ASN A 99 -8.50 11.72 -4.84
CA ASN A 99 -7.57 10.88 -4.10
C ASN A 99 -7.86 9.39 -4.33
N VAL A 100 -9.12 8.97 -4.22
CA VAL A 100 -9.51 7.56 -4.44
C VAL A 100 -9.47 7.19 -5.92
N ALA A 101 -9.75 8.13 -6.83
CA ALA A 101 -9.69 7.90 -8.27
C ALA A 101 -8.28 7.66 -8.81
N LEU A 102 -7.25 8.19 -8.14
CA LEU A 102 -5.88 8.25 -8.65
C LEU A 102 -5.34 6.90 -9.17
N PRO A 103 -5.47 5.76 -8.46
CA PRO A 103 -5.01 4.47 -8.97
C PRO A 103 -5.72 4.03 -10.27
N LEU A 104 -7.00 4.35 -10.40
CA LEU A 104 -7.78 4.02 -11.60
C LEU A 104 -7.38 4.89 -12.80
N VAL A 105 -7.12 6.18 -12.56
CA VAL A 105 -6.60 7.10 -13.57
C VAL A 105 -5.23 6.63 -14.09
N ILE A 106 -4.32 6.28 -13.18
CA ILE A 106 -2.99 5.74 -13.52
C ILE A 106 -3.09 4.41 -14.27
N ALA A 107 -4.10 3.60 -13.96
CA ALA A 107 -4.34 2.33 -14.65
C ALA A 107 -5.02 2.50 -16.03
N GLY A 108 -5.50 3.71 -16.38
CA GLY A 108 -6.11 4.01 -17.67
C GLY A 108 -7.59 3.62 -17.78
N PHE A 109 -8.33 3.55 -16.67
CA PHE A 109 -9.77 3.27 -16.69
C PHE A 109 -10.56 4.40 -17.38
N ALA A 110 -11.66 4.04 -18.04
CA ALA A 110 -12.59 5.02 -18.60
C ALA A 110 -13.26 5.87 -17.50
N ARG A 111 -13.52 7.16 -17.78
CA ARG A 111 -14.11 8.10 -16.79
C ARG A 111 -15.41 7.59 -16.17
N ALA A 112 -16.28 6.98 -16.96
CA ALA A 112 -17.57 6.44 -16.50
C ALA A 112 -17.37 5.32 -15.45
N ASP A 113 -16.36 4.46 -15.63
CA ASP A 113 -16.02 3.36 -14.70
C ASP A 113 -15.35 3.88 -13.44
N ILE A 114 -14.50 4.90 -13.56
CA ILE A 114 -13.85 5.54 -12.41
C ILE A 114 -14.91 6.04 -11.44
N GLY A 115 -15.90 6.79 -11.91
CA GLY A 115 -16.95 7.34 -11.05
C GLY A 115 -17.71 6.26 -10.27
N LYS A 116 -18.09 5.17 -10.93
CA LYS A 116 -18.78 4.04 -10.29
C LYS A 116 -17.92 3.36 -9.23
N ARG A 117 -16.67 3.06 -9.54
CA ARG A 117 -15.73 2.37 -8.64
C ARG A 117 -15.37 3.21 -7.43
N VAL A 118 -15.10 4.51 -7.61
CA VAL A 118 -14.77 5.44 -6.54
C VAL A 118 -15.92 5.56 -5.55
N ARG A 119 -17.16 5.79 -6.03
CA ARG A 119 -18.31 5.91 -5.14
C ARG A 119 -18.59 4.62 -4.40
N ALA A 120 -18.49 3.47 -5.05
CA ALA A 120 -18.62 2.18 -4.38
C ALA A 120 -17.53 1.94 -3.31
N ALA A 121 -16.29 2.40 -3.53
CA ALA A 121 -15.23 2.32 -2.54
C ALA A 121 -15.46 3.28 -1.36
N LEU A 122 -15.90 4.52 -1.64
CA LEU A 122 -16.23 5.50 -0.60
C LEU A 122 -17.45 5.10 0.22
N ASP A 123 -18.45 4.49 -0.40
CA ASP A 123 -19.63 3.96 0.29
C ASP A 123 -19.25 2.88 1.31
N LYS A 124 -18.39 1.95 0.93
CA LYS A 124 -17.88 0.88 1.82
C LYS A 124 -17.17 1.40 3.07
N VAL A 125 -16.57 2.57 3.00
CA VAL A 125 -15.88 3.20 4.14
C VAL A 125 -16.71 4.31 4.81
N GLY A 126 -18.00 4.47 4.43
CA GLY A 126 -18.93 5.43 5.00
C GLY A 126 -18.60 6.89 4.67
N LEU A 127 -17.96 7.16 3.53
CA LEU A 127 -17.52 8.52 3.14
C LEU A 127 -18.12 9.02 1.82
N LEU A 128 -19.15 8.34 1.28
CA LEU A 128 -19.74 8.72 -0.01
C LEU A 128 -20.21 10.18 -0.03
N GLN A 129 -20.85 10.65 1.04
CA GLN A 129 -21.36 12.02 1.17
C GLN A 129 -20.25 13.08 1.23
N LYS A 130 -19.02 12.66 1.47
CA LYS A 130 -17.84 13.53 1.56
C LYS A 130 -16.96 13.51 0.31
N GLU A 131 -17.45 12.93 -0.80
CA GLU A 131 -16.65 12.75 -2.03
C GLU A 131 -16.05 14.04 -2.58
N LYS A 132 -16.75 15.18 -2.42
CA LYS A 132 -16.33 16.49 -2.92
C LYS A 132 -15.50 17.31 -1.93
N MET A 133 -15.39 16.86 -0.69
CA MET A 133 -14.64 17.58 0.34
C MET A 133 -13.13 17.52 0.07
N ASN A 134 -12.41 18.51 0.63
CA ASN A 134 -10.97 18.45 0.69
C ASN A 134 -10.55 17.56 1.90
N PRO A 135 -9.51 16.73 1.79
CA PRO A 135 -9.03 15.90 2.90
C PRO A 135 -8.69 16.69 4.17
N MET A 136 -8.31 17.96 4.08
CA MET A 136 -8.07 18.82 5.25
C MET A 136 -9.32 19.06 6.12
N GLN A 137 -10.51 18.85 5.56
CA GLN A 137 -11.79 19.01 6.26
C GLN A 137 -12.22 17.72 6.97
N LEU A 138 -11.44 16.65 6.86
CA LEU A 138 -11.71 15.34 7.43
C LEU A 138 -10.95 15.12 8.73
N SER A 139 -11.56 14.37 9.66
CA SER A 139 -10.84 13.85 10.83
C SER A 139 -9.71 12.87 10.41
N GLY A 140 -8.74 12.63 11.29
CA GLY A 140 -7.66 11.68 11.02
C GLY A 140 -8.16 10.27 10.65
N GLY A 141 -9.19 9.77 11.35
CA GLY A 141 -9.81 8.49 11.05
C GLY A 141 -10.52 8.48 9.68
N GLU A 142 -11.15 9.61 9.29
CA GLU A 142 -11.74 9.73 7.95
C GLU A 142 -10.67 9.78 6.85
N GLN A 143 -9.57 10.48 7.08
CA GLN A 143 -8.43 10.48 6.16
C GLN A 143 -7.85 9.08 5.99
N GLN A 144 -7.75 8.31 7.07
CA GLN A 144 -7.33 6.91 7.02
C GLN A 144 -8.28 6.07 6.16
N ARG A 145 -9.60 6.20 6.35
CA ARG A 145 -10.59 5.51 5.52
C ARG A 145 -10.51 5.91 4.05
N VAL A 146 -10.23 7.17 3.72
CA VAL A 146 -9.94 7.58 2.34
C VAL A 146 -8.69 6.86 1.80
N GLY A 147 -7.63 6.75 2.60
CA GLY A 147 -6.42 6.00 2.26
C GLY A 147 -6.69 4.52 1.99
N ILE A 148 -7.54 3.90 2.81
CA ILE A 148 -7.98 2.50 2.61
C ILE A 148 -8.79 2.38 1.31
N ALA A 149 -9.80 3.24 1.10
CA ALA A 149 -10.60 3.24 -0.13
C ALA A 149 -9.71 3.36 -1.38
N ARG A 150 -8.73 4.27 -1.35
CA ARG A 150 -7.74 4.44 -2.44
C ARG A 150 -6.92 3.18 -2.67
N ALA A 151 -6.49 2.50 -1.61
CA ALA A 151 -5.67 1.30 -1.73
C ALA A 151 -6.42 0.13 -2.38
N VAL A 152 -7.74 0.00 -2.15
CA VAL A 152 -8.54 -1.13 -2.61
C VAL A 152 -9.37 -0.88 -3.89
N VAL A 153 -9.51 0.38 -4.33
CA VAL A 153 -10.42 0.78 -5.43
C VAL A 153 -10.13 0.04 -6.73
N ASN A 154 -8.87 -0.27 -6.99
CA ASN A 154 -8.43 -1.01 -8.19
C ASN A 154 -8.49 -2.55 -8.02
N LYS A 155 -8.94 -3.05 -6.86
CA LYS A 155 -8.94 -4.50 -6.51
C LYS A 155 -7.58 -5.15 -6.74
N PRO A 156 -6.51 -4.65 -6.14
CA PRO A 156 -5.17 -5.16 -6.36
C PRO A 156 -5.04 -6.60 -5.81
N PRO A 157 -4.27 -7.48 -6.47
CA PRO A 157 -4.01 -8.84 -6.00
C PRO A 157 -3.16 -8.88 -4.72
N VAL A 158 -2.43 -7.81 -4.42
CA VAL A 158 -1.63 -7.66 -3.19
C VAL A 158 -2.06 -6.38 -2.48
N LEU A 159 -2.40 -6.50 -1.19
CA LEU A 159 -2.66 -5.36 -0.31
C LEU A 159 -1.60 -5.34 0.79
N LEU A 160 -0.95 -4.21 0.95
CA LEU A 160 0.02 -3.94 2.00
C LEU A 160 -0.54 -2.85 2.91
N ALA A 161 -0.29 -2.98 4.21
CA ALA A 161 -0.67 -1.97 5.19
C ALA A 161 0.49 -1.74 6.18
N ASP A 162 0.91 -0.50 6.33
CA ASP A 162 1.94 -0.09 7.29
C ASP A 162 1.24 0.65 8.43
N GLU A 163 1.07 -0.03 9.57
CA GLU A 163 0.38 0.45 10.77
C GLU A 163 -1.00 1.10 10.48
N PRO A 164 -1.94 0.36 9.83
CA PRO A 164 -3.19 0.93 9.32
C PRO A 164 -4.12 1.47 10.41
N THR A 165 -3.94 1.08 11.66
CA THR A 165 -4.75 1.50 12.82
C THR A 165 -4.00 2.44 13.77
N GLY A 166 -2.74 2.76 13.49
CA GLY A 166 -1.89 3.54 14.41
C GLY A 166 -2.41 4.95 14.75
N ASN A 167 -3.30 5.49 13.95
CA ASN A 167 -3.92 6.81 14.14
C ASN A 167 -5.44 6.72 14.39
N LEU A 168 -5.99 5.52 14.60
CA LEU A 168 -7.41 5.33 14.92
C LEU A 168 -7.61 5.18 16.42
N ASP A 169 -8.75 5.68 16.89
CA ASP A 169 -9.25 5.36 18.22
C ASP A 169 -9.35 3.82 18.36
N PRO A 170 -8.92 3.21 19.48
CA PRO A 170 -9.01 1.77 19.72
C PRO A 170 -10.41 1.20 19.47
N ALA A 171 -11.49 1.95 19.74
CA ALA A 171 -12.87 1.55 19.47
C ALA A 171 -13.18 1.45 17.96
N LEU A 172 -12.55 2.28 17.13
CA LEU A 172 -12.72 2.27 15.66
C LEU A 172 -11.75 1.31 14.95
N SER A 173 -10.82 0.71 15.68
CA SER A 173 -9.84 -0.24 15.12
C SER A 173 -10.38 -1.66 15.07
N ALA A 174 -11.52 -1.93 15.70
CA ALA A 174 -12.13 -3.26 15.82
C ALA A 174 -13.17 -3.56 14.71
N ASP A 175 -13.64 -2.55 13.99
CA ASP A 175 -14.55 -2.65 12.84
C ASP A 175 -13.75 -2.72 11.51
#